data_3728559339e50b9b70ca24438055a79f
#
_entry.id   3728559339e50b9b70ca24438055a79f
#
_cell.length_a   1.000
_cell.length_b   1.000
_cell.length_c   1.000
_cell.angle_alpha   90.00
_cell.angle_beta   90.00
_cell.angle_gamma   90.00
#
_symmetry.space_group_name_H-M   'P 1'
#
loop_
_entity.id
_entity.type
_entity.pdbx_description
1 polymer ?
#
loop_
_entity_poly.entity_id
_entity_poly.type
_entity_poly.pdbx_seq_one_letter_code
_entity_poly.pdbx_strand_id
1 'polypeptide(L)'
;MAKFYRALGDPTRLDLLEFCAEDERTGNECVERAGLSQGRVSAHLACLVSCGLVSVRRQGRFAYYQVTDPRVAELVRIGQGVVANHAASIAACIRVTAPV
;
A
#
# COMPACT_ATOMS: atom_id res chain seq x y z
N MET A 1 -15.26 7.19 -0.23
CA MET A 1 -14.59 6.78 -1.49
C MET A 1 -13.28 7.51 -1.73
N ALA A 2 -13.27 8.83 -1.75
CA ALA A 2 -12.05 9.59 -1.99
C ALA A 2 -10.94 9.27 -0.99
N LYS A 3 -11.30 9.12 0.28
CA LYS A 3 -10.34 8.79 1.35
C LYS A 3 -9.69 7.41 1.11
N PHE A 4 -10.48 6.44 0.65
CA PHE A 4 -9.99 5.11 0.29
C PHE A 4 -8.95 5.19 -0.83
N TYR A 5 -9.27 5.90 -1.92
CA TYR A 5 -8.34 6.04 -3.04
C TYR A 5 -7.12 6.89 -2.69
N ARG A 6 -7.28 7.84 -1.78
CA ARG A 6 -6.14 8.63 -1.29
C ARG A 6 -5.15 7.75 -0.52
N ALA A 7 -5.64 6.78 0.23
CA ALA A 7 -4.77 5.81 0.90
C ALA A 7 -3.94 5.03 -0.11
N LEU A 8 -4.54 4.65 -1.24
CA LEU A 8 -3.85 3.95 -2.32
C LEU A 8 -2.91 4.86 -3.11
N GLY A 9 -3.14 6.16 -3.09
CA GLY A 9 -2.37 7.13 -3.87
C GLY A 9 -1.02 7.52 -3.30
N ASP A 10 -0.69 7.05 -2.10
CA ASP A 10 0.62 7.32 -1.49
C ASP A 10 1.61 6.23 -1.92
N PRO A 11 2.79 6.58 -2.46
CA PRO A 11 3.75 5.58 -2.95
C PRO A 11 4.20 4.58 -1.89
N THR A 12 4.44 5.05 -0.67
CA THR A 12 4.88 4.17 0.42
C THR A 12 3.77 3.21 0.82
N ARG A 13 2.53 3.73 0.98
CA ARG A 13 1.39 2.88 1.34
C ARG A 13 1.11 1.84 0.26
N LEU A 14 1.16 2.25 -1.00
CA LEU A 14 0.92 1.32 -2.11
C LEU A 14 1.99 0.22 -2.15
N ASP A 15 3.26 0.58 -1.98
CA ASP A 15 4.35 -0.40 -1.94
C ASP A 15 4.18 -1.39 -0.78
N LEU A 16 3.81 -0.90 0.40
CA LEU A 16 3.55 -1.76 1.55
C LEU A 16 2.34 -2.67 1.33
N LEU A 17 1.30 -2.14 0.68
CA LEU A 17 0.12 -2.94 0.33
C LEU A 17 0.48 -4.09 -0.59
N GLU A 18 1.25 -3.82 -1.64
CA GLU A 18 1.72 -4.83 -2.59
C GLU A 18 2.58 -5.88 -1.88
N PHE A 19 3.46 -5.43 -0.99
CA PHE A 19 4.32 -6.29 -0.18
C PHE A 19 3.51 -7.25 0.70
N CYS A 20 2.49 -6.73 1.37
CA CYS A 20 1.59 -7.53 2.22
C CYS A 20 0.62 -8.40 1.41
N ALA A 21 0.39 -8.07 0.15
CA ALA A 21 -0.44 -8.88 -0.74
C ALA A 21 0.30 -10.15 -1.21
N GLU A 22 1.62 -10.08 -1.31
CA GLU A 22 2.45 -11.22 -1.70
C GLU A 22 2.52 -12.29 -0.60
N ASP A 23 2.62 -11.86 0.65
CA ASP A 23 2.74 -12.75 1.80
C ASP A 23 2.47 -11.96 3.08
N GLU A 24 2.23 -12.67 4.17
CA GLU A 24 2.14 -12.07 5.50
C GLU A 24 3.49 -11.48 5.90
N ARG A 25 3.50 -10.26 6.43
CA ARG A 25 4.74 -9.53 6.77
C ARG A 25 4.68 -9.01 8.19
N THR A 26 5.82 -9.08 8.89
CA THR A 26 5.96 -8.45 10.20
C THR A 26 6.14 -6.93 10.05
N GLY A 27 5.89 -6.19 11.13
CA GLY A 27 6.16 -4.75 11.14
C GLY A 27 7.61 -4.43 10.81
N ASN A 28 8.56 -5.22 11.32
CA ASN A 28 9.99 -5.03 11.04
C ASN A 28 10.32 -5.24 9.57
N GLU A 29 9.72 -6.25 8.95
CA GLU A 29 9.90 -6.47 7.50
C GLU A 29 9.37 -5.28 6.70
N CYS A 30 8.26 -4.70 7.12
CA CYS A 30 7.72 -3.50 6.47
C CYS A 30 8.64 -2.29 6.63
N VAL A 31 9.25 -2.13 7.81
CA VAL A 31 10.22 -1.06 8.05
C VAL A 31 11.43 -1.21 7.12
N GLU A 32 11.97 -2.42 7.01
CA GLU A 32 13.09 -2.69 6.11
C GLU A 32 12.72 -2.42 4.66
N ARG A 33 11.53 -2.86 4.26
CA ARG A 33 11.04 -2.66 2.89
C ARG A 33 10.90 -1.18 2.54
N ALA A 34 10.34 -0.40 3.43
CA ALA A 34 10.06 1.02 3.18
C ALA A 34 11.30 1.89 3.30
N GLY A 35 12.29 1.49 4.09
CA GLY A 35 13.46 2.31 4.35
C GLY A 35 13.16 3.58 5.14
N LEU A 36 12.08 3.57 5.93
CA LEU A 36 11.64 4.71 6.74
C LEU A 36 11.70 4.34 8.22
N SER A 37 11.49 5.33 9.08
CA SER A 37 11.45 5.10 10.51
C SER A 37 10.27 4.20 10.89
N GLN A 38 10.39 3.50 12.00
CA GLN A 38 9.32 2.64 12.53
C GLN A 38 8.04 3.43 12.74
N GLY A 39 8.13 4.65 13.27
CA GLY A 39 6.96 5.49 13.52
C GLY A 39 6.21 5.85 12.25
N ARG A 40 6.93 6.16 11.17
CA ARG A 40 6.33 6.50 9.88
C ARG A 40 5.68 5.28 9.24
N VAL A 41 6.35 4.14 9.29
CA VAL A 41 5.81 2.89 8.74
C VAL A 41 4.57 2.47 9.53
N SER A 42 4.61 2.57 10.87
CA SER A 42 3.45 2.27 11.71
C SER A 42 2.25 3.13 11.35
N ALA A 43 2.46 4.41 11.08
CA ALA A 43 1.38 5.32 10.66
C ALA A 43 0.78 4.91 9.31
N HIS A 44 1.62 4.53 8.36
CA HIS A 44 1.14 4.04 7.05
C HIS A 44 0.37 2.73 7.18
N LEU A 45 0.88 1.79 7.97
CA LEU A 45 0.20 0.52 8.20
C LEU A 45 -1.14 0.72 8.92
N ALA A 46 -1.19 1.60 9.91
CA ALA A 46 -2.43 1.92 10.61
C ALA A 46 -3.48 2.50 9.65
N CYS A 47 -3.07 3.33 8.73
CA CYS A 47 -3.96 3.87 7.69
C CYS A 47 -4.51 2.75 6.80
N LEU A 48 -3.66 1.83 6.35
CA LEU A 48 -4.07 0.69 5.53
C LEU A 48 -5.05 -0.22 6.27
N VAL A 49 -4.81 -0.46 7.56
CA VAL A 49 -5.69 -1.28 8.39
C VAL A 49 -7.04 -0.57 8.57
N SER A 50 -7.03 0.73 8.86
CA SER A 50 -8.26 1.52 9.06
C SER A 50 -9.14 1.55 7.81
N CYS A 51 -8.54 1.50 6.64
CA CYS A 51 -9.27 1.51 5.37
C CYS A 51 -9.74 0.11 4.94
N GLY A 52 -9.42 -0.92 5.72
CA GLY A 52 -9.78 -2.30 5.39
C GLY A 52 -8.93 -2.92 4.29
N LEU A 53 -7.81 -2.30 3.96
CA LEU A 53 -6.91 -2.79 2.90
C LEU A 53 -5.97 -3.88 3.40
N VAL A 54 -5.58 -3.81 4.66
CA VAL A 54 -4.65 -4.74 5.28
C VAL A 54 -5.26 -5.21 6.60
N SER A 55 -5.10 -6.48 6.91
CA SER A 55 -5.48 -7.06 8.20
C SER A 55 -4.24 -7.20 9.07
N VAL A 56 -4.39 -7.01 10.37
CA VAL A 56 -3.31 -7.18 11.32
C VAL A 56 -3.68 -8.29 12.31
N ARG A 57 -2.72 -9.17 12.58
CA ARG A 57 -2.84 -10.22 13.58
C ARG A 57 -1.66 -10.06 14.55
N ARG A 58 -1.94 -10.15 15.84
CA ARG A 58 -0.90 -10.04 16.85
C ARG A 58 -0.63 -11.42 17.44
N GLN A 59 0.65 -11.75 17.57
CA GLN A 59 1.08 -12.98 18.19
C GLN A 59 2.34 -12.70 19.01
N GLY A 60 2.23 -12.82 20.32
CA GLY A 60 3.31 -12.43 21.21
C GLY A 60 3.62 -10.95 21.08
N ARG A 61 4.88 -10.63 20.87
CA ARG A 61 5.36 -9.26 20.67
C ARG A 61 5.32 -8.80 19.21
N PHE A 62 4.89 -9.67 18.29
CA PHE A 62 4.92 -9.38 16.85
C PHE A 62 3.53 -9.04 16.33
N ALA A 63 3.49 -8.13 15.37
CA ALA A 63 2.31 -7.85 14.57
C ALA A 63 2.58 -8.32 13.14
N TYR A 64 1.60 -9.02 12.57
CA TYR A 64 1.68 -9.57 11.23
C TYR A 64 0.61 -8.91 10.36
N TYR A 65 1.02 -8.39 9.23
CA TYR A 65 0.17 -7.65 8.31
C TYR A 65 -0.01 -8.44 7.02
N GLN A 66 -1.24 -8.53 6.52
CA GLN A 66 -1.56 -9.31 5.34
C GLN A 66 -2.80 -8.75 4.64
N VAL A 67 -2.83 -8.85 3.33
CA VAL A 67 -4.05 -8.60 2.55
C VAL A 67 -4.87 -9.88 2.59
N THR A 68 -6.02 -9.85 3.27
CA THR A 68 -6.88 -11.03 3.40
C THR A 68 -8.12 -10.96 2.52
N ASP A 69 -8.54 -9.76 2.09
CA ASP A 69 -9.67 -9.60 1.20
C ASP A 69 -9.22 -9.80 -0.25
N PRO A 70 -9.70 -10.84 -0.94
CA PRO A 70 -9.27 -11.09 -2.32
C PRO A 70 -9.60 -9.95 -3.29
N ARG A 71 -10.60 -9.11 -2.96
CA ARG A 71 -10.95 -7.97 -3.79
C ARG A 71 -9.85 -6.91 -3.77
N VAL A 72 -9.14 -6.78 -2.65
CA VAL A 72 -8.03 -5.82 -2.51
C VAL A 72 -6.86 -6.26 -3.38
N ALA A 73 -6.48 -7.53 -3.31
CA ALA A 73 -5.42 -8.09 -4.15
C ALA A 73 -5.76 -7.93 -5.64
N GLU A 74 -7.01 -8.16 -6.00
CA GLU A 74 -7.50 -8.03 -7.37
C GLU A 74 -7.46 -6.58 -7.84
N LEU A 75 -7.83 -5.63 -6.98
CA LEU A 75 -7.78 -4.20 -7.27
C LEU A 75 -6.35 -3.76 -7.59
N VAL A 76 -5.39 -4.20 -6.78
CA VAL A 76 -3.96 -3.90 -7.00
C VAL A 76 -3.50 -4.49 -8.33
N ARG A 77 -3.85 -5.73 -8.61
CA ARG A 77 -3.47 -6.42 -9.84
C ARG A 77 -4.04 -5.70 -11.08
N ILE A 78 -5.31 -5.30 -11.02
CA ILE A 78 -5.97 -4.58 -12.11
C ILE A 78 -5.27 -3.22 -12.33
N GLY A 79 -4.99 -2.50 -11.24
CA GLY A 79 -4.29 -1.22 -11.33
C GLY A 79 -2.91 -1.34 -11.95
N GLN A 80 -2.16 -2.38 -11.58
CA GLN A 80 -0.85 -2.65 -12.17
C GLN A 80 -0.94 -2.87 -13.69
N GLY A 81 -1.97 -3.60 -14.14
CA GLY A 81 -2.21 -3.82 -15.56
C GLY A 81 -2.52 -2.53 -16.31
N VAL A 82 -3.35 -1.66 -15.74
CA VAL A 82 -3.67 -0.36 -16.33
C VAL A 82 -2.42 0.51 -16.45
N VAL A 83 -1.62 0.56 -15.38
CA VAL A 83 -0.38 1.35 -15.37
C VAL A 83 0.60 0.83 -16.41
N ALA A 84 0.76 -0.48 -16.54
CA ALA A 84 1.67 -1.08 -17.51
C ALA A 84 1.29 -0.69 -18.95
N ASN A 85 -0.01 -0.62 -19.24
CA ASN A 85 -0.50 -0.28 -20.58
C ASN A 85 -0.45 1.23 -20.88
N HIS A 86 -0.45 2.07 -19.86
CA HIS A 86 -0.60 3.52 -20.01
C HIS A 86 0.48 4.32 -19.27
N ALA A 87 1.61 3.72 -18.98
CA ALA A 87 2.66 4.32 -18.14
C ALA A 87 3.10 5.72 -18.64
N ALA A 88 3.31 5.87 -19.94
CA ALA A 88 3.75 7.15 -20.51
C ALA A 88 2.69 8.24 -20.34
N SER A 89 1.43 7.91 -20.57
CA SER A 89 0.32 8.85 -20.41
C SER A 89 0.11 9.24 -18.96
N ILE A 90 0.23 8.30 -18.04
CA ILE A 90 0.09 8.55 -16.60
C ILE A 90 1.23 9.45 -16.11
N ALA A 91 2.46 9.19 -16.53
CA ALA A 91 3.61 10.01 -16.19
C ALA A 91 3.45 11.45 -16.70
N ALA A 92 2.96 11.62 -17.93
CA ALA A 92 2.70 12.92 -18.51
C ALA A 92 1.60 13.67 -17.75
N CYS A 93 0.55 12.97 -17.35
CA CYS A 93 -0.55 13.54 -16.58
C CYS A 93 -0.06 14.07 -15.22
N ILE A 94 0.76 13.28 -14.52
CA ILE A 94 1.33 13.69 -13.24
C ILE A 94 2.19 14.94 -13.41
N ARG A 95 3.02 15.00 -14.46
CA ARG A 95 3.88 16.16 -14.72
C ARG A 95 3.09 17.42 -15.03
N VAL A 96 1.96 17.28 -15.70
CA VAL A 96 1.09 18.41 -16.01
C VAL A 96 0.38 18.92 -14.78
N THR A 97 -0.05 18.05 -13.88
CA THR A 97 -0.85 18.41 -12.71
C THR A 97 -0.04 18.70 -11.46
N ALA A 98 1.15 18.11 -11.31
CA ALA A 98 1.95 18.24 -10.11
C ALA A 98 2.31 19.68 -9.71
N PRO A 99 2.66 20.58 -10.64
CA PRO A 99 3.02 21.96 -10.28
C PRO A 99 1.83 22.83 -9.84
N VAL A 100 0.63 22.38 -10.07
CA VAL A 100 -0.57 23.11 -9.71
C VAL A 100 -0.91 22.85 -8.24
#